data_62d5598497236835811a1b3f9cc719a9
#
_entry.id   62d5598497236835811a1b3f9cc719a9
#
_cell.length_a   1.000
_cell.length_b   1.000
_cell.length_c   1.000
_cell.angle_alpha   90.00
_cell.angle_beta   90.00
_cell.angle_gamma   90.00
#
_symmetry.space_group_name_H-M   'P 1'
#
loop_
_entity.id
_entity.type
_entity.pdbx_description
1 polymer ?
#
loop_
_entity_poly.entity_id
_entity_poly.type
_entity_poly.pdbx_seq_one_letter_code
_entity_poly.pdbx_strand_id
1 'polypeptide(L)'
;MRRIEEHRRLDRQLSSRVPLEVLKRYEKWKDIVRLSGPAGLLAIKGFRDEALLGEWKGHRSSRLNLQWRVIYRVEGDAFLVEVVQVTPHDYRRP
;
A
#
# COMPACT_ATOMS: atom_id res chain seq x y z
N MET A 1 -0.85 5.59 17.61
CA MET A 1 -0.14 5.60 16.32
C MET A 1 -0.04 4.19 15.79
N ARG A 2 -0.28 4.01 14.53
CA ARG A 2 -0.19 2.70 13.90
C ARG A 2 1.22 2.41 13.44
N ARG A 3 1.56 1.12 13.43
CA ARG A 3 2.89 0.68 13.03
C ARG A 3 2.84 0.14 11.60
N ILE A 4 3.83 0.53 10.80
CA ILE A 4 3.97 0.02 9.44
C ILE A 4 5.20 -0.87 9.41
N GLU A 5 5.03 -2.09 8.94
CA GLU A 5 6.13 -3.00 8.64
C GLU A 5 6.22 -3.19 7.13
N GLU A 6 7.43 -3.13 6.62
CA GLU A 6 7.69 -3.35 5.20
C GLU A 6 8.30 -4.73 5.04
N HIS A 7 7.68 -5.56 4.20
CA HIS A 7 8.22 -6.88 3.89
C HIS A 7 9.61 -6.72 3.27
N ARG A 8 10.54 -7.62 3.60
CA ARG A 8 11.92 -7.47 3.13
C ARG A 8 12.06 -7.44 1.61
N ARG A 9 11.13 -7.99 0.84
CA ARG A 9 11.15 -7.85 -0.63
C ARG A 9 11.05 -6.39 -1.08
N LEU A 10 10.54 -5.51 -0.22
CA LEU A 10 10.40 -4.10 -0.55
C LEU A 10 11.74 -3.37 -0.65
N ASP A 11 12.74 -3.79 0.13
CA ASP A 11 14.06 -3.18 0.02
C ASP A 11 14.56 -3.23 -1.42
N ARG A 12 14.37 -4.38 -2.06
CA ARG A 12 14.76 -4.56 -3.45
C ARG A 12 13.86 -3.78 -4.40
N GLN A 13 12.55 -3.83 -4.17
CA GLN A 13 11.59 -3.11 -5.01
C GLN A 13 11.82 -1.60 -4.97
N LEU A 14 11.98 -1.03 -3.78
CA LEU A 14 12.13 0.40 -3.60
C LEU A 14 13.50 0.92 -4.05
N SER A 15 14.52 0.07 -4.05
CA SER A 15 15.86 0.44 -4.52
C SER A 15 16.05 0.21 -6.02
N SER A 16 15.06 -0.36 -6.70
CA SER A 16 15.12 -0.59 -8.13
C SER A 16 14.50 0.59 -8.89
N ARG A 17 13.88 0.34 -10.04
CA ARG A 17 13.42 1.39 -10.96
C ARG A 17 12.04 1.97 -10.59
N VAL A 18 11.85 2.33 -9.35
CA VAL A 18 10.60 2.98 -8.94
C VAL A 18 10.70 4.48 -9.25
N PRO A 19 9.75 5.03 -9.99
CA PRO A 19 9.77 6.48 -10.27
C PRO A 19 9.74 7.31 -8.99
N LEU A 20 10.43 8.44 -9.02
CA LEU A 20 10.51 9.32 -7.85
C LEU A 20 9.13 9.77 -7.37
N GLU A 21 8.23 10.07 -8.30
CA GLU A 21 6.87 10.48 -7.96
C GLU A 21 6.13 9.39 -7.17
N VAL A 22 6.39 8.12 -7.50
CA VAL A 22 5.80 6.98 -6.81
C VAL A 22 6.36 6.87 -5.40
N LEU A 23 7.67 7.04 -5.25
CA LEU A 23 8.31 7.02 -3.93
C LEU A 23 7.76 8.13 -3.03
N LYS A 24 7.59 9.33 -3.57
CA LYS A 24 7.02 10.45 -2.82
C LYS A 24 5.58 10.17 -2.41
N ARG A 25 4.80 9.59 -3.31
CA ARG A 25 3.42 9.26 -3.03
C ARG A 25 3.33 8.16 -1.97
N TYR A 26 4.24 7.21 -2.01
CA TYR A 26 4.33 6.15 -1.02
C TYR A 26 4.65 6.70 0.38
N GLU A 27 5.58 7.66 0.47
CA GLU A 27 5.87 8.30 1.75
C GLU A 27 4.64 9.00 2.32
N LYS A 28 3.89 9.69 1.49
CA LYS A 28 2.63 10.31 1.89
C LYS A 28 1.61 9.27 2.35
N TRP A 29 1.53 8.16 1.63
CA TRP A 29 0.67 7.04 2.00
C TRP A 29 1.00 6.52 3.41
N LYS A 30 2.29 6.34 3.70
CA LYS A 30 2.73 5.88 5.02
C LYS A 30 2.36 6.88 6.12
N ASP A 31 2.52 8.15 5.86
CA ASP A 31 2.16 9.19 6.83
C ASP A 31 0.66 9.15 7.16
N ILE A 32 -0.17 9.01 6.16
CA ILE A 32 -1.62 8.92 6.35
C ILE A 32 -1.97 7.69 7.19
N VAL A 33 -1.37 6.55 6.87
CA VAL A 33 -1.63 5.31 7.60
C VAL A 33 -1.17 5.42 9.06
N ARG A 34 -0.01 6.03 9.30
CA ARG A 34 0.47 6.21 10.67
C ARG A 34 -0.46 7.07 11.50
N LEU A 35 -0.98 8.15 10.91
CA LEU A 35 -1.81 9.13 11.64
C LEU A 35 -3.27 8.69 11.75
N SER A 36 -3.83 8.16 10.68
CA SER A 36 -5.27 7.92 10.57
C SER A 36 -5.64 6.46 10.33
N GLY A 37 -4.66 5.61 10.12
CA GLY A 37 -4.90 4.22 9.77
C GLY A 37 -5.43 4.05 8.35
N PRO A 38 -5.79 2.80 7.98
CA PRO A 38 -6.33 2.52 6.64
C PRO A 38 -7.59 3.32 6.30
N ALA A 39 -8.39 3.68 7.30
CA ALA A 39 -9.58 4.49 7.06
C ALA A 39 -9.23 5.85 6.44
N GLY A 40 -8.07 6.41 6.76
CA GLY A 40 -7.61 7.66 6.16
C GLY A 40 -7.37 7.55 4.66
N LEU A 41 -6.99 6.36 4.20
CA LEU A 41 -6.79 6.11 2.77
C LEU A 41 -8.11 6.13 2.01
N LEU A 42 -9.17 5.61 2.61
CA LEU A 42 -10.50 5.61 2.01
C LEU A 42 -11.05 7.01 1.81
N ALA A 43 -10.64 7.94 2.66
CA ALA A 43 -11.09 9.34 2.58
C ALA A 43 -10.43 10.09 1.41
N ILE A 44 -9.36 9.55 0.84
CA ILE A 44 -8.63 10.19 -0.25
C ILE A 44 -8.86 9.40 -1.53
N LYS A 45 -9.77 9.90 -2.36
CA LYS A 45 -10.22 9.19 -3.58
C LYS A 45 -9.07 8.83 -4.52
N GLY A 46 -8.04 9.66 -4.58
CA GLY A 46 -6.91 9.42 -5.49
C GLY A 46 -6.15 8.13 -5.21
N PHE A 47 -6.20 7.61 -3.99
CA PHE A 47 -5.57 6.34 -3.67
C PHE A 47 -6.35 5.13 -4.17
N ARG A 48 -7.64 5.28 -4.43
CA ARG A 48 -8.51 4.18 -4.88
C ARG A 48 -8.27 2.90 -4.09
N ASP A 49 -8.25 3.03 -2.77
CA ASP A 49 -8.01 1.90 -1.89
C ASP A 49 -9.15 0.90 -1.98
N GLU A 50 -8.81 -0.37 -2.17
CA GLU A 50 -9.81 -1.42 -2.32
C GLU A 50 -9.30 -2.78 -1.85
N ALA A 51 -10.21 -3.65 -1.45
CA ALA A 51 -9.89 -5.02 -1.07
C ALA A 51 -9.59 -5.85 -2.31
N LEU A 52 -8.61 -6.73 -2.20
CA LEU A 52 -8.24 -7.64 -3.28
C LEU A 52 -8.98 -8.96 -3.14
N LEU A 53 -9.12 -9.65 -4.27
CA LEU A 53 -9.82 -10.93 -4.35
C LEU A 53 -8.86 -12.05 -4.77
N GLY A 54 -9.38 -13.27 -4.82
CA GLY A 54 -8.62 -14.44 -5.27
C GLY A 54 -7.47 -14.76 -4.34
N GLU A 55 -6.29 -15.00 -4.90
CA GLU A 55 -5.09 -15.34 -4.15
C GLU A 55 -4.65 -14.26 -3.17
N TRP A 56 -5.07 -13.02 -3.42
CA TRP A 56 -4.72 -11.88 -2.57
C TRP A 56 -5.82 -11.52 -1.58
N LYS A 57 -6.79 -12.40 -1.39
CA LYS A 57 -7.84 -12.18 -0.40
C LYS A 57 -7.22 -11.90 0.97
N GLY A 58 -7.73 -10.90 1.66
CA GLY A 58 -7.17 -10.45 2.93
C GLY A 58 -6.18 -9.30 2.79
N HIS A 59 -5.80 -9.00 1.56
CA HIS A 59 -4.94 -7.85 1.26
C HIS A 59 -5.76 -6.72 0.63
N ARG A 60 -5.18 -5.53 0.65
CA ARG A 60 -5.75 -4.35 0.03
C ARG A 60 -4.73 -3.70 -0.89
N SER A 61 -5.21 -2.88 -1.80
CA SER A 61 -4.39 -2.16 -2.75
C SER A 61 -4.73 -0.68 -2.72
N SER A 62 -3.71 0.18 -2.68
CA SER A 62 -3.87 1.61 -2.91
C SER A 62 -3.11 2.01 -4.16
N ARG A 63 -3.65 2.93 -4.94
CA ARG A 63 -2.99 3.44 -6.15
C ARG A 63 -2.01 4.54 -5.76
N LEU A 64 -0.77 4.43 -6.25
CA LEU A 64 0.25 5.47 -6.07
C LEU A 64 0.33 6.39 -7.29
N ASN A 65 0.12 5.83 -8.49
CA ASN A 65 -0.11 6.58 -9.72
C ASN A 65 -0.92 5.71 -10.67
N LEU A 66 -1.01 6.04 -11.95
CA LEU A 66 -1.83 5.27 -12.89
C LEU A 66 -1.41 3.82 -13.01
N GLN A 67 -0.13 3.52 -12.79
CA GLN A 67 0.41 2.16 -12.97
C GLN A 67 0.80 1.50 -11.66
N TRP A 68 1.30 2.27 -10.70
CA TRP A 68 1.91 1.72 -9.50
C TRP A 68 0.92 1.63 -8.34
N ARG A 69 1.03 0.55 -7.56
CA ARG A 69 0.17 0.27 -6.40
C ARG A 69 1.01 -0.16 -5.23
N VAL A 70 0.49 0.08 -4.03
CA VAL A 70 0.99 -0.53 -2.81
C VAL A 70 0.00 -1.61 -2.38
N ILE A 71 0.53 -2.81 -2.14
CA ILE A 71 -0.26 -3.95 -1.66
C ILE A 71 0.08 -4.13 -0.19
N TYR A 72 -0.93 -4.20 0.65
CA TYR A 72 -0.74 -4.28 2.09
C TYR A 72 -1.85 -5.09 2.74
N ARG A 73 -1.63 -5.47 3.98
CA ARG A 73 -2.67 -6.08 4.80
C ARG A 73 -2.66 -5.45 6.19
N VAL A 74 -3.79 -5.56 6.88
CA VAL A 74 -4.01 -4.95 8.19
C VAL A 74 -4.19 -6.05 9.21
N GLU A 75 -3.49 -5.93 10.34
CA GLU A 75 -3.57 -6.89 11.44
C GLU A 75 -3.84 -6.15 12.76
N GLY A 76 -4.34 -6.90 13.75
CA GLY A 76 -4.45 -6.39 15.11
C GLY A 76 -5.30 -5.14 15.23
N ASP A 77 -6.52 -5.17 14.73
CA ASP A 77 -7.46 -4.03 14.80
C ASP A 77 -6.85 -2.75 14.19
N ALA A 78 -6.09 -2.92 13.12
CA ALA A 78 -5.43 -1.84 12.40
C ALA A 78 -4.24 -1.20 13.13
N PHE A 79 -3.71 -1.85 14.16
CA PHE A 79 -2.47 -1.37 14.79
C PHE A 79 -1.23 -1.65 13.95
N LEU A 80 -1.28 -2.71 13.14
CA LEU A 80 -0.17 -3.09 12.30
C LEU A 80 -0.61 -3.15 10.86
N VAL A 81 0.12 -2.44 10.00
CA VAL A 81 -0.06 -2.50 8.55
C VAL A 81 1.22 -3.06 7.95
N GLU A 82 1.12 -4.23 7.32
CA GLU A 82 2.25 -4.83 6.63
C GLU A 82 2.18 -4.50 5.15
N VAL A 83 3.19 -3.80 4.65
CA VAL A 83 3.32 -3.53 3.22
C VAL A 83 4.05 -4.70 2.57
N VAL A 84 3.41 -5.31 1.59
CA VAL A 84 3.89 -6.53 0.96
C VAL A 84 4.56 -6.25 -0.38
N GLN A 85 4.02 -5.33 -1.16
CA GLN A 85 4.58 -4.97 -2.46
C GLN A 85 4.32 -3.50 -2.80
N VAL A 86 5.26 -2.93 -3.56
CA VAL A 86 5.06 -1.69 -4.31
C VAL A 86 5.37 -2.08 -5.76
N THR A 87 4.36 -2.10 -6.62
CA THR A 87 4.45 -2.80 -7.89
C THR A 87 3.56 -2.16 -8.95
N PRO A 88 3.95 -2.26 -10.25
CA PRO A 88 3.05 -1.87 -11.33
C PRO A 88 2.05 -2.95 -11.72
N HIS A 89 2.11 -4.14 -11.11
CA HIS A 89 1.14 -5.18 -11.39
C HIS A 89 -0.24 -4.85 -10.84
N ASP A 90 -1.27 -5.19 -11.59
CA ASP A 90 -2.65 -5.03 -11.18
C ASP A 90 -3.19 -6.36 -10.67
N TYR A 91 -3.34 -6.45 -9.35
CA TYR A 91 -3.86 -7.66 -8.69
C TYR A 91 -5.35 -7.61 -8.41
N ARG A 92 -6.06 -6.60 -8.93
CA ARG A 92 -7.50 -6.48 -8.71
C ARG A 92 -8.29 -7.54 -9.47
N ARG A 93 -7.72 -8.09 -10.53
CA ARG A 93 -8.34 -9.14 -11.32
C ARG A 93 -7.65 -10.47 -11.04
N PRO A 94 -8.45 -11.52 -10.80
CA PRO A 94 -7.91 -12.86 -10.60
C PRO A 94 -7.16 -13.37 -11.83
#